data_95d775f5d92674d61ef69c74adc47427
#
_entry.id   95d775f5d92674d61ef69c74adc47427
#
_cell.length_a   1.000
_cell.length_b   1.000
_cell.length_c   1.000
_cell.angle_alpha   90.00
_cell.angle_beta   90.00
_cell.angle_gamma   90.00
#
_symmetry.space_group_name_H-M   'P 1'
#
loop_
_entity.id
_entity.type
_entity.pdbx_description
1 polymer ?
#
loop_
_entity_poly.entity_id
_entity_poly.type
_entity_poly.pdbx_seq_one_letter_code
_entity_poly.pdbx_strand_id
1 'polypeptide(L)'
;MEFTPAVVQEFKYELARREFFYFCHLLEGDFYEYDRQYLVDLCDALQDFYEGDIYNVLILNLPPRHGKSRTAQNLSKWVLGKNHKEKVMTGSYNATLSKTFAKGVRNAIKEVKADDNITVFS
;
A
#
# COMPACT_ATOMS: atom_id res chain seq x y z
N MET A 1 -28.44 4.81 14.07
CA MET A 1 -27.26 4.75 14.95
C MET A 1 -26.15 5.59 14.35
N GLU A 2 -25.77 6.63 15.07
CA GLU A 2 -24.71 7.52 14.59
C GLU A 2 -23.37 7.05 15.15
N PHE A 3 -22.37 6.96 14.26
CA PHE A 3 -21.02 6.65 14.67
C PHE A 3 -20.28 7.94 15.01
N THR A 4 -19.52 7.95 16.10
CA THR A 4 -18.65 9.07 16.42
C THR A 4 -17.49 9.16 15.39
N PRO A 5 -16.89 10.35 15.19
CA PRO A 5 -15.72 10.46 14.30
C PRO A 5 -14.58 9.51 14.66
N ALA A 6 -14.36 9.27 15.96
CA ALA A 6 -13.33 8.33 16.40
C ALA A 6 -13.62 6.90 15.98
N VAL A 7 -14.89 6.46 16.04
CA VAL A 7 -15.29 5.12 15.61
C VAL A 7 -15.14 4.96 14.11
N VAL A 8 -15.52 5.98 13.33
CA VAL A 8 -15.37 5.96 11.87
C VAL A 8 -13.89 5.83 11.48
N GLN A 9 -13.00 6.55 12.17
CA GLN A 9 -11.57 6.48 11.92
C GLN A 9 -10.99 5.10 12.26
N GLU A 10 -11.46 4.49 13.35
CA GLU A 10 -11.08 3.13 13.72
C GLU A 10 -11.48 2.12 12.63
N PHE A 11 -12.68 2.25 12.08
CA PHE A 11 -13.12 1.40 10.97
C PHE A 11 -12.24 1.57 9.74
N LYS A 12 -11.85 2.80 9.41
CA LYS A 12 -10.97 3.08 8.27
C LYS A 12 -9.61 2.42 8.46
N TYR A 13 -9.03 2.49 9.66
CA TYR A 13 -7.75 1.86 9.96
C TYR A 13 -7.85 0.34 9.91
N GLU A 14 -8.94 -0.24 10.41
CA GLU A 14 -9.17 -1.67 10.36
C GLU A 14 -9.29 -2.17 8.92
N LEU A 15 -10.03 -1.46 8.07
CA LEU A 15 -10.13 -1.79 6.65
C LEU A 15 -8.77 -1.66 5.96
N ALA A 16 -7.98 -0.64 6.30
CA ALA A 16 -6.65 -0.45 5.73
C ALA A 16 -5.70 -1.58 6.11
N ARG A 17 -5.85 -2.16 7.30
CA ARG A 17 -5.07 -3.33 7.71
C ARG A 17 -5.46 -4.59 6.94
N ARG A 18 -6.73 -4.76 6.66
CA ARG A 18 -7.26 -5.98 6.03
C ARG A 18 -7.17 -5.96 4.52
N GLU A 19 -7.40 -4.80 3.89
CA GLU A 19 -7.50 -4.68 2.45
C GLU A 19 -6.53 -3.62 1.92
N PHE A 20 -5.73 -4.02 0.97
CA PHE A 20 -4.67 -3.17 0.42
C PHE A 20 -5.22 -1.91 -0.25
N PHE A 21 -6.33 -2.00 -0.99
CA PHE A 21 -6.90 -0.82 -1.64
C PHE A 21 -7.28 0.26 -0.61
N TYR A 22 -7.90 -0.14 0.51
CA TYR A 22 -8.26 0.80 1.56
C TYR A 22 -7.04 1.43 2.23
N PHE A 23 -5.95 0.68 2.33
CA PHE A 23 -4.67 1.23 2.81
C PHE A 23 -4.16 2.32 1.87
N CYS A 24 -4.16 2.06 0.55
CA CYS A 24 -3.76 3.05 -0.44
C CYS A 24 -4.67 4.28 -0.42
N HIS A 25 -5.98 4.07 -0.30
CA HIS A 25 -6.95 5.15 -0.22
C HIS A 25 -6.76 6.01 1.03
N LEU A 26 -6.42 5.39 2.16
CA LEU A 26 -6.15 6.12 3.40
C LEU A 26 -4.93 7.04 3.27
N LEU A 27 -3.85 6.57 2.64
CA LEU A 27 -2.62 7.33 2.47
C LEU A 27 -2.71 8.37 1.35
N GLU A 28 -3.33 8.02 0.23
CA GLU A 28 -3.35 8.82 -0.99
C GLU A 28 -4.74 8.80 -1.62
N GLY A 29 -5.76 9.26 -0.89
CA GLY A 29 -7.16 9.20 -1.31
C GLY A 29 -7.46 9.97 -2.59
N ASP A 30 -6.69 11.01 -2.90
CA ASP A 30 -6.87 11.79 -4.13
C ASP A 30 -6.51 11.00 -5.38
N PHE A 31 -5.60 10.06 -5.27
CA PHE A 31 -5.19 9.19 -6.37
C PHE A 31 -5.99 7.90 -6.40
N TYR A 32 -6.11 7.21 -5.25
CA TYR A 32 -6.84 5.94 -5.14
C TYR A 32 -8.31 6.19 -4.86
N GLU A 33 -9.02 6.66 -5.89
CA GLU A 33 -10.45 6.93 -5.80
C GLU A 33 -11.25 5.66 -6.12
N TYR A 34 -12.40 5.50 -5.48
CA TYR A 34 -13.25 4.30 -5.64
C TYR A 34 -13.77 4.12 -7.06
N ASP A 35 -13.94 5.20 -7.81
CA ASP A 35 -14.43 5.16 -9.19
C ASP A 35 -13.33 4.84 -10.21
N ARG A 36 -12.08 4.80 -9.80
CA ARG A 36 -10.97 4.35 -10.66
C ARG A 36 -10.86 2.83 -10.56
N GLN A 37 -11.69 2.14 -11.32
CA GLN A 37 -11.82 0.69 -11.23
C GLN A 37 -10.50 -0.05 -11.48
N TYR A 38 -9.65 0.45 -12.37
CA TYR A 38 -8.38 -0.21 -12.65
C TYR A 38 -7.44 -0.23 -11.43
N LEU A 39 -7.52 0.78 -10.58
CA LEU A 39 -6.73 0.82 -9.34
C LEU A 39 -7.27 -0.17 -8.30
N VAL A 40 -8.59 -0.27 -8.20
CA VAL A 40 -9.22 -1.26 -7.33
C VAL A 40 -8.83 -2.68 -7.76
N ASP A 41 -8.94 -2.96 -9.05
CA ASP A 41 -8.58 -4.28 -9.60
C ASP A 41 -7.10 -4.59 -9.41
N LEU A 42 -6.23 -3.59 -9.61
CA LEU A 42 -4.79 -3.76 -9.40
C LEU A 42 -4.47 -4.08 -7.94
N CYS A 43 -5.04 -3.33 -7.01
CA CYS A 43 -4.81 -3.55 -5.58
C CYS A 43 -5.35 -4.91 -5.13
N ASP A 44 -6.52 -5.31 -5.62
CA ASP A 44 -7.10 -6.61 -5.30
C ASP A 44 -6.25 -7.75 -5.83
N ALA A 45 -5.73 -7.62 -7.06
CA ALA A 45 -4.86 -8.63 -7.65
C ALA A 45 -3.55 -8.77 -6.86
N LEU A 46 -2.97 -7.66 -6.42
CA LEU A 46 -1.75 -7.67 -5.60
C LEU A 46 -1.99 -8.30 -4.23
N GLN A 47 -3.11 -7.99 -3.61
CA GLN A 47 -3.48 -8.58 -2.33
C GLN A 47 -3.70 -10.07 -2.44
N ASP A 48 -4.45 -10.52 -3.45
CA ASP A 48 -4.70 -11.94 -3.69
C ASP A 48 -3.40 -12.70 -3.95
N PHE A 49 -2.48 -12.08 -4.69
CA PHE A 49 -1.17 -12.67 -4.94
C PHE A 49 -0.36 -12.81 -3.65
N TYR A 50 -0.35 -11.77 -2.82
CA TYR A 50 0.42 -11.79 -1.56
C TYR A 50 -0.15 -12.78 -0.54
N GLU A 51 -1.46 -12.85 -0.43
CA GLU A 51 -2.13 -13.72 0.55
C GLU A 51 -2.27 -15.17 0.06
N GLY A 52 -2.21 -15.39 -1.26
CA GLY A 52 -2.38 -16.71 -1.85
C GLY A 52 -1.07 -17.48 -1.95
N ASP A 53 -1.16 -18.80 -1.95
CA ASP A 53 0.01 -19.70 -2.05
C ASP A 53 0.13 -20.38 -3.42
N ILE A 54 -0.72 -19.99 -4.39
CA ILE A 54 -0.81 -20.72 -5.68
C ILE A 54 0.27 -20.25 -6.65
N TYR A 55 0.55 -18.95 -6.72
CA TYR A 55 1.46 -18.36 -7.68
C TYR A 55 2.69 -17.76 -7.01
N ASN A 56 3.86 -17.92 -7.65
CA ASN A 56 5.12 -17.36 -7.16
C ASN A 56 5.53 -16.08 -7.90
N VAL A 57 4.90 -15.79 -9.04
CA VAL A 57 5.26 -14.64 -9.87
C VAL A 57 3.99 -13.97 -10.36
N LEU A 58 3.94 -12.65 -10.25
CA LEU A 58 2.88 -11.82 -10.80
C LEU A 58 3.51 -10.78 -11.74
N ILE A 59 3.02 -10.74 -12.97
CA ILE A 59 3.49 -9.77 -13.97
C ILE A 59 2.39 -8.73 -14.17
N LEU A 60 2.77 -7.45 -14.01
CA LEU A 60 1.86 -6.33 -14.17
C LEU A 60 2.27 -5.48 -15.37
N ASN A 61 1.35 -5.27 -16.29
CA ASN A 61 1.54 -4.40 -17.44
C ASN A 61 0.55 -3.24 -17.35
N LEU A 62 1.05 -2.04 -17.11
CA LEU A 62 0.26 -0.83 -17.02
C LEU A 62 0.91 0.26 -17.85
N PRO A 63 0.11 1.16 -18.45
CA PRO A 63 0.66 2.32 -19.13
C PRO A 63 1.49 3.18 -18.17
N PRO A 64 2.47 3.95 -18.68
CA PRO A 64 3.22 4.87 -17.83
C PRO A 64 2.30 5.87 -17.13
N ARG A 65 2.67 6.27 -15.91
CA ARG A 65 1.94 7.26 -15.09
C ARG A 65 0.57 6.79 -14.62
N HIS A 66 0.31 5.48 -14.60
CA HIS A 66 -0.93 4.92 -14.05
C HIS A 66 -0.77 4.39 -12.63
N GLY A 67 0.29 4.82 -11.93
CA GLY A 67 0.47 4.50 -10.51
C GLY A 67 1.14 3.17 -10.22
N LYS A 68 1.80 2.55 -11.20
CA LYS A 68 2.43 1.24 -11.00
C LYS A 68 3.52 1.28 -9.92
N SER A 69 4.47 2.22 -10.02
CA SER A 69 5.56 2.36 -9.04
C SER A 69 5.03 2.80 -7.68
N ARG A 70 4.06 3.72 -7.67
CA ARG A 70 3.40 4.20 -6.45
C ARG A 70 2.70 3.05 -5.73
N THR A 71 1.98 2.23 -6.46
CA THR A 71 1.29 1.07 -5.91
C THR A 71 2.26 0.03 -5.39
N ALA A 72 3.38 -0.20 -6.08
CA ALA A 72 4.43 -1.12 -5.62
C ALA A 72 5.07 -0.63 -4.31
N GLN A 73 5.31 0.68 -4.18
CA GLN A 73 5.81 1.25 -2.93
C GLN A 73 4.80 1.07 -1.80
N ASN A 74 3.52 1.32 -2.07
CA ASN A 74 2.46 1.16 -1.08
C ASN A 74 2.31 -0.30 -0.66
N LEU A 75 2.45 -1.24 -1.60
CA LEU A 75 2.42 -2.67 -1.28
C LEU A 75 3.55 -3.03 -0.32
N SER A 76 4.76 -2.52 -0.58
CA SER A 76 5.90 -2.73 0.31
C SER A 76 5.63 -2.23 1.72
N LYS A 77 5.04 -1.04 1.84
CA LYS A 77 4.65 -0.46 3.14
C LYS A 77 3.62 -1.33 3.86
N TRP A 78 2.60 -1.79 3.13
CA TRP A 78 1.52 -2.59 3.68
C TRP A 78 2.01 -3.95 4.17
N VAL A 79 2.84 -4.61 3.35
CA VAL A 79 3.43 -5.91 3.69
C VAL A 79 4.31 -5.79 4.93
N LEU A 80 5.20 -4.80 4.98
CA LEU A 80 6.08 -4.57 6.12
C LEU A 80 5.29 -4.18 7.37
N GLY A 81 4.19 -3.45 7.22
CA GLY A 81 3.33 -3.11 8.35
C GLY A 81 2.59 -4.31 8.92
N LYS A 82 2.14 -5.22 8.06
CA LYS A 82 1.44 -6.45 8.50
C LYS A 82 2.41 -7.43 9.17
N ASN A 83 3.63 -7.54 8.65
CA ASN A 83 4.64 -8.45 9.18
C ASN A 83 6.02 -7.82 9.02
N HIS A 84 6.53 -7.25 10.10
CA HIS A 84 7.83 -6.57 10.09
C HIS A 84 9.02 -7.50 9.83
N LYS A 85 8.80 -8.82 9.86
CA LYS A 85 9.83 -9.81 9.54
C LYS A 85 9.93 -10.10 8.05
N GLU A 86 8.95 -9.64 7.26
CA GLU A 86 8.99 -9.80 5.81
C GLU A 86 10.16 -9.01 5.22
N LYS A 87 10.74 -9.56 4.17
CA LYS A 87 11.85 -8.94 3.45
C LYS A 87 11.37 -8.54 2.06
N VAL A 88 11.64 -7.29 1.69
CA VAL A 88 11.28 -6.76 0.38
C VAL A 88 12.55 -6.39 -0.36
N MET A 89 12.73 -6.96 -1.54
CA MET A 89 13.84 -6.63 -2.42
C MET A 89 13.31 -6.02 -3.71
N THR A 90 13.85 -4.88 -4.10
CA THR A 90 13.46 -4.21 -5.33
C THR A 90 14.63 -4.15 -6.29
N GLY A 91 14.32 -4.26 -7.58
CA GLY A 91 15.32 -4.16 -8.64
C GLY A 91 14.81 -3.26 -9.75
N SER A 92 15.73 -2.53 -10.38
CA SER A 92 15.42 -1.70 -11.53
C SER A 92 16.61 -1.72 -12.49
N TYR A 93 16.47 -1.05 -13.64
CA TYR A 93 17.53 -1.04 -14.64
C TYR A 93 18.74 -0.20 -14.22
N ASN A 94 18.64 0.60 -13.16
CA ASN A 94 19.80 1.32 -12.62
C ASN A 94 19.69 1.49 -11.11
N ALA A 95 20.84 1.73 -10.46
CA ALA A 95 20.92 1.85 -9.00
C ALA A 95 20.18 3.09 -8.46
N THR A 96 20.13 4.18 -9.23
CA THR A 96 19.45 5.40 -8.81
C THR A 96 17.97 5.18 -8.59
N LEU A 97 17.29 4.50 -9.51
CA LEU A 97 15.87 4.21 -9.39
C LEU A 97 15.58 3.26 -8.23
N SER A 98 16.41 2.23 -8.04
CA SER A 98 16.26 1.31 -6.92
C SER A 98 16.41 2.04 -5.58
N LYS A 99 17.39 2.92 -5.45
CA LYS A 99 17.61 3.71 -4.23
C LYS A 99 16.45 4.69 -3.98
N THR A 100 15.96 5.34 -5.03
CA THR A 100 14.83 6.26 -4.91
C THR A 100 13.58 5.54 -4.41
N PHE A 101 13.31 4.36 -4.95
CA PHE A 101 12.18 3.54 -4.52
C PHE A 101 12.31 3.15 -3.04
N ALA A 102 13.46 2.61 -2.63
CA ALA A 102 13.70 2.18 -1.26
C ALA A 102 13.61 3.34 -0.27
N LYS A 103 14.17 4.50 -0.62
CA LYS A 103 14.08 5.70 0.21
C LYS A 103 12.65 6.19 0.35
N GLY A 104 11.86 6.12 -0.73
CA GLY A 104 10.45 6.51 -0.71
C GLY A 104 9.65 5.68 0.28
N VAL A 105 9.82 4.37 0.26
CA VAL A 105 9.16 3.47 1.20
C VAL A 105 9.60 3.77 2.64
N ARG A 106 10.90 3.87 2.88
CA ARG A 106 11.44 4.13 4.21
C ARG A 106 10.95 5.45 4.79
N ASN A 107 11.02 6.52 4.00
CA ASN A 107 10.63 7.85 4.46
C ASN A 107 9.14 7.93 4.75
N ALA A 108 8.31 7.30 3.93
CA ALA A 108 6.87 7.27 4.14
C ALA A 108 6.51 6.53 5.43
N ILE A 109 7.17 5.42 5.72
CA ILE A 109 6.96 4.69 6.98
C ILE A 109 7.36 5.56 8.17
N LYS A 110 8.49 6.29 8.08
CA LYS A 110 8.93 7.18 9.16
C LYS A 110 7.92 8.31 9.40
N GLU A 111 7.38 8.90 8.34
CA GLU A 111 6.39 9.98 8.45
C GLU A 111 5.12 9.50 9.15
N VAL A 112 4.63 8.32 8.78
CA VAL A 112 3.43 7.74 9.40
C VAL A 112 3.68 7.45 10.88
N LYS A 113 4.86 6.91 11.23
CA LYS A 113 5.20 6.64 12.63
C LYS A 113 5.36 7.91 13.46
N ALA A 114 5.81 9.01 12.84
CA ALA A 114 5.99 10.28 13.53
C ALA A 114 4.66 10.99 13.80
N ASP A 115 3.60 10.62 13.10
CA ASP A 115 2.27 11.20 13.28
C ASP A 115 1.46 10.34 14.25
N ASP A 116 1.32 10.82 15.49
CA ASP A 116 0.59 10.13 16.55
C ASP A 116 -0.90 9.95 16.23
N ASN A 117 -1.42 10.69 15.24
CA ASN A 117 -2.82 10.59 14.83
C ASN A 117 -3.06 9.48 13.82
N ILE A 118 -2.00 8.90 13.25
CA ILE A 118 -2.09 7.84 12.25
C ILE A 118 -1.48 6.57 12.83
N THR A 119 -2.33 5.62 13.24
CA THR A 119 -1.89 4.33 13.78
C THR A 119 -2.59 3.22 13.01
N VAL A 120 -2.05 2.86 11.84
CA VAL A 120 -2.56 1.76 11.03
C VAL A 120 -1.98 0.43 11.51
N PHE A 121 -0.67 0.40 11.77
CA PHE A 121 0.04 -0.78 12.27
C PHE A 121 0.73 -0.45 13.58
N SER A 122 0.65 -1.36 14.53
CA SER A 122 1.33 -1.23 15.83
C SER A 122 2.81 -1.59 15.77
#